data_79dbec72000750ca7e7be4501eaf182a
#
_entry.id   79dbec72000750ca7e7be4501eaf182a
#
_cell.length_a   1.000
_cell.length_b   1.000
_cell.length_c   1.000
_cell.angle_alpha   90.00
_cell.angle_beta   90.00
_cell.angle_gamma   90.00
#
_symmetry.space_group_name_H-M   'P 1'
#
loop_
_entity.id
_entity.type
_entity.pdbx_description
1 polymer ?
#
loop_
_entity_poly.entity_id
_entity_poly.type
_entity_poly.pdbx_seq_one_letter_code
_entity_poly.pdbx_strand_id
1 'polypeptide(L)'
;MRWAKTVIVVKIQGGLGNQISQYAMSRWLQNKYPEHQVKLDASWCDIHAPGFELVQAFDKNRLQYLLATPKDVFRATGIFHGDTANQVWAKVYNKLVRGGRKLLGNSTEIQQQVASGYPVTQQIYHLDKEHDWYINGFWHNWDYTSMLPQLQNELVYTPWTEKKFAALQSEICGCNGVAVHIRLGDYSGSEHDILPASNYYKDALQQVLDKLPKPVIYLFSDEPEKAF
;
A
#
# COMPACT_ATOMS: atom_id res chain seq x y z
N MET A 1 34.92 8.23 11.16
CA MET A 1 34.22 7.34 10.21
C MET A 1 32.72 7.57 10.38
N ARG A 2 31.99 8.09 9.35
CA ARG A 2 30.51 8.09 9.38
C ARG A 2 30.07 6.65 9.11
N TRP A 3 29.55 5.99 10.12
CA TRP A 3 28.88 4.70 9.95
C TRP A 3 27.75 4.89 8.94
N ALA A 4 27.60 4.00 7.96
CA ALA A 4 26.47 4.04 7.05
C ALA A 4 25.20 3.96 7.90
N LYS A 5 24.24 4.87 7.66
CA LYS A 5 22.95 4.83 8.35
C LYS A 5 22.31 3.46 8.15
N THR A 6 21.71 2.93 9.21
CA THR A 6 20.87 1.75 9.12
C THR A 6 19.62 2.07 8.27
N VAL A 7 19.06 1.05 7.64
CA VAL A 7 17.92 1.21 6.74
C VAL A 7 16.68 0.50 7.28
N ILE A 8 15.52 1.10 7.04
CA ILE A 8 14.23 0.44 7.14
C ILE A 8 13.69 0.31 5.72
N VAL A 9 13.51 -0.91 5.25
CA VAL A 9 12.98 -1.19 3.92
C VAL A 9 11.50 -1.55 4.03
N VAL A 10 10.64 -0.83 3.33
CA VAL A 10 9.20 -1.10 3.25
C VAL A 10 8.88 -1.71 1.91
N LYS A 11 8.29 -2.90 1.90
CA LYS A 11 7.88 -3.59 0.68
C LYS A 11 6.65 -2.92 0.07
N ILE A 12 6.71 -2.68 -1.25
CA ILE A 12 5.60 -2.21 -2.07
C ILE A 12 5.08 -3.37 -2.90
N GLN A 13 3.76 -3.62 -2.81
CA GLN A 13 3.10 -4.72 -3.53
C GLN A 13 1.59 -4.48 -3.68
N GLY A 14 0.98 -5.18 -4.64
CA GLY A 14 -0.45 -5.06 -4.93
C GLY A 14 -0.80 -3.80 -5.72
N GLY A 15 -2.09 -3.51 -5.85
CA GLY A 15 -2.61 -2.34 -6.57
C GLY A 15 -2.42 -1.03 -5.80
N LEU A 16 -2.83 0.08 -6.44
CA LEU A 16 -2.61 1.45 -5.96
C LEU A 16 -3.02 1.68 -4.49
N GLY A 17 -4.18 1.17 -4.07
CA GLY A 17 -4.63 1.31 -2.67
C GLY A 17 -3.67 0.71 -1.66
N ASN A 18 -3.14 -0.48 -1.97
CA ASN A 18 -2.12 -1.15 -1.15
C ASN A 18 -0.82 -0.33 -1.12
N GLN A 19 -0.40 0.18 -2.27
CA GLN A 19 0.82 0.99 -2.40
C GLN A 19 0.72 2.32 -1.66
N ILE A 20 -0.46 2.96 -1.62
CA ILE A 20 -0.72 4.16 -0.81
C ILE A 20 -0.54 3.87 0.69
N SER A 21 -1.11 2.77 1.20
CA SER A 21 -0.98 2.39 2.61
C SER A 21 0.47 2.07 2.99
N GLN A 22 1.19 1.37 2.12
CA GLN A 22 2.61 1.04 2.31
C GLN A 22 3.50 2.30 2.24
N TYR A 23 3.17 3.24 1.35
CA TYR A 23 3.82 4.54 1.31
C TYR A 23 3.57 5.32 2.61
N ALA A 24 2.32 5.41 3.06
CA ALA A 24 1.98 6.07 4.33
C ALA A 24 2.74 5.46 5.50
N MET A 25 2.88 4.11 5.56
CA MET A 25 3.70 3.42 6.54
C MET A 25 5.17 3.83 6.45
N SER A 26 5.73 3.97 5.25
CA SER A 26 7.12 4.42 5.09
C SER A 26 7.34 5.83 5.63
N ARG A 27 6.38 6.74 5.42
CA ARG A 27 6.43 8.10 5.93
C ARG A 27 6.30 8.14 7.45
N TRP A 28 5.39 7.32 8.01
CA TRP A 28 5.25 7.16 9.46
C TRP A 28 6.56 6.66 10.10
N LEU A 29 7.18 5.63 9.51
CA LEU A 29 8.47 5.10 9.97
C LEU A 29 9.59 6.14 9.91
N GLN A 30 9.65 6.94 8.84
CA GLN A 30 10.67 7.99 8.70
C GLN A 30 10.51 9.08 9.77
N ASN A 31 9.26 9.43 10.12
CA ASN A 31 8.99 10.40 11.18
C ASN A 31 9.32 9.83 12.56
N LYS A 32 9.01 8.55 12.79
CA LYS A 32 9.23 7.89 14.09
C LYS A 32 10.70 7.54 14.33
N TYR A 33 11.43 7.18 13.28
CA TYR A 33 12.81 6.72 13.33
C TYR A 33 13.74 7.58 12.44
N PRO A 34 13.98 8.85 12.79
CA PRO A 34 14.74 9.79 11.95
C PRO A 34 16.22 9.41 11.78
N GLU A 35 16.75 8.57 12.67
CA GLU A 35 18.08 8.02 12.60
C GLU A 35 18.26 7.00 11.48
N HIS A 36 17.20 6.29 11.09
CA HIS A 36 17.21 5.38 9.96
C HIS A 36 16.97 6.09 8.63
N GLN A 37 17.37 5.45 7.54
CA GLN A 37 16.96 5.84 6.20
C GLN A 37 15.85 4.90 5.74
N VAL A 38 14.63 5.42 5.60
CA VAL A 38 13.50 4.61 5.11
C VAL A 38 13.52 4.55 3.59
N LYS A 39 13.40 3.35 3.01
CA LYS A 39 13.42 3.08 1.57
C LYS A 39 12.28 2.16 1.17
N LEU A 40 11.81 2.29 -0.07
CA LEU A 40 10.77 1.44 -0.65
C LEU A 40 11.40 0.33 -1.49
N ASP A 41 11.04 -0.91 -1.24
CA ASP A 41 11.35 -2.05 -2.12
C ASP A 41 10.17 -2.26 -3.08
N ALA A 42 10.32 -1.73 -4.30
CA ALA A 42 9.34 -1.88 -5.37
C ALA A 42 9.61 -3.08 -6.30
N SER A 43 10.54 -3.97 -5.97
CA SER A 43 10.94 -5.09 -6.83
C SER A 43 9.80 -6.06 -7.15
N TRP A 44 8.79 -6.13 -6.29
CA TRP A 44 7.57 -6.90 -6.59
C TRP A 44 6.80 -6.30 -7.78
N CYS A 45 6.78 -4.96 -7.88
CA CYS A 45 6.06 -4.24 -8.94
C CYS A 45 6.72 -4.40 -10.32
N ASP A 46 8.02 -4.73 -10.38
CA ASP A 46 8.74 -4.92 -11.65
C ASP A 46 8.30 -6.17 -12.39
N ILE A 47 7.76 -7.17 -11.68
CA ILE A 47 7.40 -8.48 -12.22
C ILE A 47 5.91 -8.81 -12.11
N HIS A 48 5.12 -7.94 -11.49
CA HIS A 48 3.68 -8.15 -11.30
C HIS A 48 2.88 -6.93 -11.80
N ALA A 49 1.79 -7.18 -12.51
CA ALA A 49 0.80 -6.15 -12.79
C ALA A 49 0.06 -5.75 -11.50
N PRO A 50 -0.35 -4.50 -11.36
CA PRO A 50 -0.28 -3.40 -12.35
C PRO A 50 1.03 -2.60 -12.35
N GLY A 51 2.08 -3.01 -11.62
CA GLY A 51 3.35 -2.31 -11.54
C GLY A 51 3.43 -1.29 -10.39
N PHE A 52 4.36 -0.35 -10.46
CA PHE A 52 4.53 0.70 -9.45
C PHE A 52 3.60 1.89 -9.75
N GLU A 53 2.32 1.73 -9.43
CA GLU A 53 1.25 2.70 -9.75
C GLU A 53 1.37 4.00 -8.96
N LEU A 54 1.93 3.98 -7.75
CA LEU A 54 2.09 5.16 -6.91
C LEU A 54 2.76 6.32 -7.67
N VAL A 55 3.85 6.02 -8.38
CA VAL A 55 4.61 7.04 -9.15
C VAL A 55 3.96 7.41 -10.48
N GLN A 56 2.94 6.67 -10.90
CA GLN A 56 2.15 6.98 -12.09
C GLN A 56 0.94 7.86 -11.76
N ALA A 57 0.34 7.63 -10.58
CA ALA A 57 -0.87 8.31 -10.14
C ALA A 57 -0.59 9.69 -9.52
N PHE A 58 0.54 9.86 -8.84
CA PHE A 58 0.83 11.07 -8.06
C PHE A 58 2.02 11.86 -8.61
N ASP A 59 2.07 13.14 -8.25
CA ASP A 59 3.17 14.04 -8.63
C ASP A 59 4.48 13.57 -7.99
N LYS A 60 5.41 13.12 -8.84
CA LYS A 60 6.72 12.61 -8.42
C LYS A 60 7.57 13.64 -7.67
N ASN A 61 7.35 14.94 -7.89
CA ASN A 61 8.08 15.99 -7.20
C ASN A 61 7.61 16.19 -5.76
N ARG A 62 6.42 15.70 -5.43
CA ARG A 62 5.86 15.78 -4.08
C ARG A 62 6.05 14.50 -3.28
N LEU A 63 6.13 13.36 -3.95
CA LEU A 63 6.41 12.08 -3.28
C LEU A 63 7.80 12.11 -2.65
N GLN A 64 7.88 11.76 -1.37
CA GLN A 64 9.11 11.74 -0.59
C GLN A 64 9.53 10.29 -0.31
N TYR A 65 10.31 9.70 -1.21
CA TYR A 65 10.79 8.34 -1.07
C TYR A 65 12.19 8.14 -1.64
N LEU A 66 12.83 7.08 -1.18
CA LEU A 66 14.05 6.52 -1.78
C LEU A 66 13.75 5.07 -2.15
N LEU A 67 14.26 4.61 -3.28
CA LEU A 67 14.17 3.20 -3.64
C LEU A 67 15.28 2.41 -2.93
N ALA A 68 14.90 1.24 -2.43
CA ALA A 68 15.85 0.29 -1.87
C ALA A 68 16.63 -0.39 -2.99
N THR A 69 17.93 -0.50 -2.82
CA THR A 69 18.78 -1.32 -3.68
C THR A 69 18.70 -2.79 -3.28
N PRO A 70 19.04 -3.75 -4.16
CA PRO A 70 19.15 -5.17 -3.78
C PRO A 70 20.05 -5.39 -2.55
N LYS A 71 21.08 -4.55 -2.38
CA LYS A 71 21.97 -4.57 -1.20
C LYS A 71 21.24 -4.15 0.07
N ASP A 72 20.39 -3.11 0.01
CA ASP A 72 19.58 -2.68 1.16
C ASP A 72 18.62 -3.79 1.60
N VAL A 73 17.93 -4.39 0.63
CA VAL A 73 17.01 -5.51 0.88
C VAL A 73 17.75 -6.71 1.48
N PHE A 74 18.94 -7.05 0.94
CA PHE A 74 19.75 -8.13 1.48
C PHE A 74 20.22 -7.84 2.91
N ARG A 75 20.67 -6.62 3.20
CA ARG A 75 21.06 -6.20 4.57
C ARG A 75 19.92 -6.37 5.57
N ALA A 76 18.71 -5.93 5.19
CA ALA A 76 17.53 -5.98 6.04
C ALA A 76 16.94 -7.39 6.20
N THR A 77 17.05 -8.25 5.16
CA THR A 77 16.44 -9.59 5.15
C THR A 77 17.44 -10.72 5.24
N GLY A 78 18.72 -10.49 4.91
CA GLY A 78 19.75 -11.53 4.74
C GLY A 78 19.41 -12.55 3.64
N ILE A 79 18.47 -12.24 2.74
CA ILE A 79 18.10 -13.09 1.60
C ILE A 79 18.13 -12.29 0.30
N PHE A 80 18.43 -12.97 -0.79
CA PHE A 80 18.45 -12.36 -2.12
C PHE A 80 17.03 -12.24 -2.67
N HIS A 81 16.72 -11.11 -3.28
CA HIS A 81 15.45 -10.78 -3.93
C HIS A 81 15.67 -10.44 -5.41
N GLY A 82 14.57 -10.31 -6.17
CA GLY A 82 14.59 -9.97 -7.60
C GLY A 82 15.36 -10.99 -8.45
N ASP A 83 16.00 -10.52 -9.49
CA ASP A 83 16.71 -11.37 -10.47
C ASP A 83 17.84 -12.20 -9.84
N THR A 84 18.54 -11.66 -8.85
CA THR A 84 19.57 -12.39 -8.12
C THR A 84 19.00 -13.64 -7.44
N ALA A 85 17.79 -13.54 -6.87
CA ALA A 85 17.13 -14.67 -6.20
C ALA A 85 16.78 -15.82 -7.16
N ASN A 86 16.72 -15.57 -8.46
CA ASN A 86 16.43 -16.58 -9.49
C ASN A 86 17.62 -17.49 -9.78
N GLN A 87 18.83 -17.08 -9.42
CA GLN A 87 20.03 -17.90 -9.58
C GLN A 87 20.01 -19.11 -8.63
N VAL A 88 20.49 -20.26 -9.11
CA VAL A 88 20.43 -21.55 -8.37
C VAL A 88 21.10 -21.44 -7.00
N TRP A 89 22.30 -20.86 -6.95
CA TRP A 89 23.04 -20.69 -5.69
C TRP A 89 22.31 -19.80 -4.69
N ALA A 90 21.64 -18.71 -5.16
CA ALA A 90 20.86 -17.82 -4.32
C ALA A 90 19.59 -18.51 -3.78
N LYS A 91 18.95 -19.37 -4.57
CA LYS A 91 17.82 -20.19 -4.11
C LYS A 91 18.22 -21.13 -2.98
N VAL A 92 19.37 -21.81 -3.13
CA VAL A 92 19.90 -22.71 -2.09
C VAL A 92 20.24 -21.90 -0.82
N TYR A 93 20.96 -20.80 -0.98
CA TYR A 93 21.31 -19.92 0.12
C TYR A 93 20.07 -19.40 0.86
N ASN A 94 19.10 -18.86 0.13
CA ASN A 94 17.84 -18.35 0.72
C ASN A 94 17.08 -19.43 1.50
N LYS A 95 17.06 -20.67 0.98
CA LYS A 95 16.43 -21.83 1.65
C LYS A 95 17.13 -22.14 2.99
N LEU A 96 18.46 -22.15 3.00
CA LEU A 96 19.24 -22.40 4.22
C LEU A 96 19.03 -21.30 5.27
N VAL A 97 19.09 -20.02 4.87
CA VAL A 97 18.88 -18.89 5.77
C VAL A 97 17.47 -18.89 6.37
N ARG A 98 16.43 -19.12 5.56
CA ARG A 98 15.06 -19.24 6.06
C ARG A 98 14.88 -20.40 7.04
N GLY A 99 15.50 -21.53 6.75
CA GLY A 99 15.51 -22.68 7.67
C GLY A 99 16.19 -22.38 9.00
N GLY A 100 17.37 -21.75 8.95
CA GLY A 100 18.12 -21.35 10.14
C GLY A 100 17.38 -20.33 11.00
N ARG A 101 16.74 -19.32 10.39
CA ARG A 101 15.94 -18.31 11.10
C ARG A 101 14.72 -18.89 11.80
N LYS A 102 14.05 -19.85 11.17
CA LYS A 102 12.91 -20.55 11.78
C LYS A 102 13.32 -21.30 13.06
N LEU A 103 14.56 -21.79 13.10
CA LEU A 103 15.12 -22.48 14.27
C LEU A 103 15.63 -21.51 15.35
N LEU A 104 16.22 -20.37 14.97
CA LEU A 104 16.89 -19.44 15.88
C LEU A 104 16.00 -18.29 16.37
N GLY A 105 14.81 -18.10 15.80
CA GLY A 105 13.85 -17.06 16.21
C GLY A 105 14.29 -15.62 15.89
N ASN A 106 15.45 -15.41 15.26
CA ASN A 106 15.98 -14.09 14.94
C ASN A 106 15.57 -13.65 13.54
N SER A 107 14.67 -12.68 13.44
CA SER A 107 14.32 -12.05 12.17
C SER A 107 14.19 -10.54 12.36
N THR A 108 14.88 -9.78 11.51
CA THR A 108 14.68 -8.35 11.32
C THR A 108 13.57 -8.05 10.30
N GLU A 109 12.88 -9.07 9.83
CA GLU A 109 11.69 -8.95 8.97
C GLU A 109 10.43 -8.96 9.84
N ILE A 110 9.69 -7.85 9.79
CA ILE A 110 8.38 -7.73 10.42
C ILE A 110 7.34 -8.00 9.35
N GLN A 111 6.60 -9.09 9.50
CA GLN A 111 5.47 -9.42 8.65
C GLN A 111 4.17 -9.07 9.35
N GLN A 112 3.31 -8.31 8.69
CA GLN A 112 1.94 -8.18 9.10
C GLN A 112 1.25 -9.54 8.85
N GLN A 113 0.82 -10.22 9.91
CA GLN A 113 0.05 -11.44 9.75
C GLN A 113 -1.35 -11.09 9.24
N VAL A 114 -1.67 -11.59 8.06
CA VAL A 114 -3.01 -11.52 7.47
C VAL A 114 -3.86 -12.65 8.07
N ALA A 115 -4.09 -12.62 9.37
CA ALA A 115 -5.10 -13.48 10.01
C ALA A 115 -6.18 -12.56 10.54
N SER A 116 -7.43 -12.88 10.24
CA SER A 116 -8.67 -12.25 10.67
C SER A 116 -8.51 -11.15 11.73
N GLY A 117 -8.46 -9.87 11.28
CA GLY A 117 -8.43 -8.73 12.17
C GLY A 117 -7.08 -8.01 12.31
N TYR A 118 -6.10 -8.19 11.44
CA TYR A 118 -4.85 -7.42 11.32
C TYR A 118 -4.25 -6.97 12.67
N PRO A 119 -3.70 -7.84 13.50
CA PRO A 119 -3.00 -7.39 14.68
C PRO A 119 -1.81 -6.54 14.24
N VAL A 120 -1.82 -5.28 14.64
CA VAL A 120 -0.66 -4.40 14.51
C VAL A 120 0.48 -5.07 15.24
N THR A 121 1.54 -5.41 14.53
CA THR A 121 2.69 -6.03 15.15
C THR A 121 3.34 -5.01 16.07
N GLN A 122 3.20 -5.19 17.39
CA GLN A 122 3.77 -4.29 18.42
C GLN A 122 5.25 -4.02 18.21
N GLN A 123 5.96 -4.96 17.61
CA GLN A 123 7.38 -4.87 17.29
C GLN A 123 7.73 -3.63 16.45
N ILE A 124 6.83 -3.12 15.58
CA ILE A 124 7.10 -1.95 14.75
C ILE A 124 7.27 -0.65 15.58
N TYR A 125 6.82 -0.64 16.84
CA TYR A 125 7.00 0.48 17.76
C TYR A 125 8.38 0.49 18.45
N HIS A 126 9.16 -0.59 18.33
CA HIS A 126 10.39 -0.83 19.09
C HIS A 126 11.56 -1.26 18.19
N LEU A 127 11.68 -0.62 17.00
CA LEU A 127 12.82 -0.85 16.12
C LEU A 127 14.06 -0.22 16.76
N ASP A 128 15.12 -1.02 16.93
CA ASP A 128 16.38 -0.49 17.40
C ASP A 128 17.18 0.18 16.26
N LYS A 129 18.11 1.05 16.62
CA LYS A 129 18.93 1.81 15.66
C LYS A 129 20.16 1.06 15.13
N GLU A 130 20.39 -0.15 15.61
CA GLU A 130 21.60 -0.93 15.32
C GLU A 130 21.38 -1.91 14.18
N HIS A 131 20.14 -2.27 13.91
CA HIS A 131 19.78 -3.24 12.87
C HIS A 131 19.09 -2.57 11.67
N ASP A 132 19.26 -3.21 10.52
CA ASP A 132 18.44 -2.93 9.34
C ASP A 132 17.13 -3.72 9.44
N TRP A 133 16.00 -3.11 9.06
CA TRP A 133 14.67 -3.71 9.20
C TRP A 133 13.97 -3.85 7.85
N TYR A 134 13.20 -4.92 7.69
CA TYR A 134 12.35 -5.13 6.51
C TYR A 134 10.89 -5.24 6.94
N ILE A 135 10.04 -4.36 6.40
CA ILE A 135 8.64 -4.20 6.78
C ILE A 135 7.77 -4.71 5.63
N ASN A 136 7.05 -5.81 5.86
CA ASN A 136 6.24 -6.51 4.86
C ASN A 136 4.80 -6.61 5.32
N GLY A 137 3.87 -5.97 4.60
CA GLY A 137 2.45 -5.97 4.91
C GLY A 137 1.68 -4.93 4.12
N PHE A 138 0.35 -4.89 4.30
CA PHE A 138 -0.51 -3.93 3.61
C PHE A 138 -0.80 -2.68 4.46
N TRP A 139 -0.81 -2.79 5.76
CA TRP A 139 -0.92 -1.68 6.74
C TRP A 139 -2.20 -0.85 6.65
N HIS A 140 -3.30 -1.39 6.11
CA HIS A 140 -4.57 -0.67 5.91
C HIS A 140 -5.20 -0.19 7.22
N ASN A 141 -5.04 -0.96 8.30
CA ASN A 141 -5.63 -0.67 9.61
C ASN A 141 -4.71 0.14 10.53
N TRP A 142 -3.63 0.72 9.98
CA TRP A 142 -2.78 1.61 10.76
C TRP A 142 -3.42 2.98 10.92
N ASP A 143 -3.30 3.59 12.09
CA ASP A 143 -3.81 4.96 12.31
C ASP A 143 -2.84 5.99 11.71
N TYR A 144 -3.24 6.59 10.59
CA TYR A 144 -2.53 7.65 9.90
C TYR A 144 -3.10 9.04 10.20
N THR A 145 -4.03 9.19 11.13
CA THR A 145 -4.74 10.46 11.37
C THR A 145 -3.80 11.64 11.60
N SER A 146 -2.75 11.43 12.40
CA SER A 146 -1.74 12.46 12.67
C SER A 146 -0.91 12.86 11.45
N MET A 147 -0.91 12.04 10.39
CA MET A 147 -0.13 12.26 9.17
C MET A 147 -0.96 12.77 7.99
N LEU A 148 -2.28 12.88 8.14
CA LEU A 148 -3.16 13.30 7.04
C LEU A 148 -2.70 14.58 6.33
N PRO A 149 -2.31 15.67 7.04
CA PRO A 149 -1.85 16.90 6.37
C PRO A 149 -0.58 16.66 5.52
N GLN A 150 0.36 15.85 6.01
CA GLN A 150 1.57 15.49 5.28
C GLN A 150 1.24 14.66 4.06
N LEU A 151 0.44 13.60 4.22
CA LEU A 151 0.05 12.69 3.13
C LEU A 151 -0.75 13.41 2.05
N GLN A 152 -1.68 14.30 2.41
CA GLN A 152 -2.42 15.13 1.46
C GLN A 152 -1.51 16.05 0.65
N ASN A 153 -0.43 16.57 1.24
CA ASN A 153 0.54 17.39 0.53
C ASN A 153 1.44 16.57 -0.40
N GLU A 154 1.75 15.33 -0.05
CA GLU A 154 2.62 14.44 -0.82
C GLU A 154 1.87 13.67 -1.92
N LEU A 155 0.63 13.20 -1.65
CA LEU A 155 -0.19 12.39 -2.56
C LEU A 155 -1.11 13.28 -3.42
N VAL A 156 -0.50 14.07 -4.29
CA VAL A 156 -1.21 14.97 -5.20
C VAL A 156 -1.30 14.36 -6.59
N TYR A 157 -2.53 14.23 -7.11
CA TYR A 157 -2.76 13.71 -8.46
C TYR A 157 -2.02 14.52 -9.53
N THR A 158 -1.59 13.84 -10.59
CA THR A 158 -0.89 14.49 -11.70
C THR A 158 -1.82 15.43 -12.47
N PRO A 159 -1.33 16.61 -12.94
CA PRO A 159 -2.17 17.64 -13.57
C PRO A 159 -2.94 17.19 -14.82
N TRP A 160 -2.45 16.19 -15.57
CA TRP A 160 -3.18 15.69 -16.74
C TRP A 160 -4.47 14.96 -16.37
N THR A 161 -4.51 14.30 -15.20
CA THR A 161 -5.71 13.65 -14.68
C THR A 161 -6.75 14.68 -14.31
N GLU A 162 -6.35 15.76 -13.64
CA GLU A 162 -7.23 16.87 -13.26
C GLU A 162 -7.86 17.54 -14.49
N LYS A 163 -7.07 17.87 -15.52
CA LYS A 163 -7.58 18.48 -16.75
C LYS A 163 -8.61 17.61 -17.47
N LYS A 164 -8.38 16.30 -17.51
CA LYS A 164 -9.29 15.36 -18.18
C LYS A 164 -10.66 15.30 -17.51
N PHE A 165 -10.71 15.43 -16.20
CA PHE A 165 -11.92 15.29 -15.41
C PHE A 165 -12.45 16.59 -14.81
N ALA A 166 -11.89 17.76 -15.19
CA ALA A 166 -12.25 19.06 -14.61
C ALA A 166 -13.75 19.38 -14.73
N ALA A 167 -14.38 19.05 -15.87
CA ALA A 167 -15.81 19.27 -16.07
C ALA A 167 -16.64 18.40 -15.11
N LEU A 168 -16.33 17.12 -14.99
CA LEU A 168 -17.00 16.19 -14.08
C LEU A 168 -16.80 16.60 -12.62
N GLN A 169 -15.59 17.01 -12.26
CA GLN A 169 -15.29 17.52 -10.92
C GLN A 169 -16.15 18.73 -10.57
N SER A 170 -16.27 19.71 -11.50
CA SER A 170 -17.12 20.88 -11.31
C SER A 170 -18.59 20.50 -11.14
N GLU A 171 -19.08 19.53 -11.92
CA GLU A 171 -20.44 19.00 -11.81
C GLU A 171 -20.68 18.36 -10.45
N ILE A 172 -19.80 17.45 -10.02
CA ILE A 172 -19.89 16.77 -8.72
C ILE A 172 -19.88 17.75 -7.56
N CYS A 173 -19.00 18.76 -7.62
CA CYS A 173 -18.94 19.79 -6.57
C CYS A 173 -20.14 20.74 -6.55
N GLY A 174 -20.89 20.84 -7.66
CA GLY A 174 -22.08 21.69 -7.79
C GLY A 174 -23.39 21.04 -7.37
N CYS A 175 -23.40 19.77 -6.95
CA CYS A 175 -24.60 19.02 -6.59
C CYS A 175 -24.43 18.23 -5.29
N ASN A 176 -25.51 17.59 -4.82
CA ASN A 176 -25.44 16.58 -3.75
C ASN A 176 -24.95 15.26 -4.33
N GLY A 177 -23.67 15.23 -4.75
CA GLY A 177 -23.05 14.07 -5.39
C GLY A 177 -22.81 12.92 -4.41
N VAL A 178 -23.21 11.72 -4.80
CA VAL A 178 -22.97 10.47 -4.05
C VAL A 178 -22.20 9.51 -4.93
N ALA A 179 -20.99 9.16 -4.52
CA ALA A 179 -20.21 8.15 -5.22
C ALA A 179 -20.61 6.74 -4.76
N VAL A 180 -20.96 5.90 -5.73
CA VAL A 180 -21.17 4.46 -5.51
C VAL A 180 -20.09 3.71 -6.27
N HIS A 181 -19.27 2.94 -5.56
CA HIS A 181 -18.23 2.13 -6.18
C HIS A 181 -18.58 0.65 -6.11
N ILE A 182 -18.66 0.01 -7.28
CA ILE A 182 -18.94 -1.41 -7.43
C ILE A 182 -17.73 -2.07 -8.09
N ARG A 183 -17.02 -2.92 -7.35
CA ARG A 183 -15.90 -3.70 -7.86
C ARG A 183 -16.37 -5.11 -8.19
N LEU A 184 -16.26 -5.48 -9.45
CA LEU A 184 -16.69 -6.77 -9.98
C LEU A 184 -15.51 -7.64 -10.37
N GLY A 185 -14.60 -7.16 -11.18
CA GLY A 185 -13.47 -7.85 -11.81
C GLY A 185 -12.90 -9.04 -11.02
N ASP A 186 -11.85 -8.83 -10.29
CA ASP A 186 -11.18 -9.85 -9.47
C ASP A 186 -11.96 -10.26 -8.19
N TYR A 187 -13.04 -9.53 -7.85
CA TYR A 187 -13.89 -9.86 -6.69
C TYR A 187 -15.03 -10.81 -7.06
N SER A 188 -15.48 -10.79 -8.30
CA SER A 188 -16.61 -11.62 -8.74
C SER A 188 -16.32 -13.11 -8.53
N GLY A 189 -17.16 -13.78 -7.74
CA GLY A 189 -16.99 -15.19 -7.37
C GLY A 189 -15.90 -15.47 -6.35
N SER A 190 -15.24 -14.46 -5.78
CA SER A 190 -14.28 -14.60 -4.68
C SER A 190 -14.97 -14.50 -3.31
N GLU A 191 -14.20 -14.73 -2.23
CA GLU A 191 -14.67 -14.48 -0.84
C GLU A 191 -14.96 -13.00 -0.55
N HIS A 192 -14.53 -12.08 -1.41
CA HIS A 192 -14.77 -10.63 -1.33
C HIS A 192 -16.00 -10.20 -2.12
N ASP A 193 -16.67 -11.12 -2.83
CA ASP A 193 -17.88 -10.83 -3.61
C ASP A 193 -19.08 -10.68 -2.66
N ILE A 194 -19.41 -9.44 -2.32
CA ILE A 194 -20.54 -9.13 -1.44
C ILE A 194 -21.85 -8.92 -2.18
N LEU A 195 -21.83 -8.81 -3.52
CA LEU A 195 -23.01 -8.46 -4.32
C LEU A 195 -24.12 -9.53 -4.26
N PRO A 196 -23.82 -10.85 -4.40
CA PRO A 196 -24.86 -11.86 -4.41
C PRO A 196 -25.54 -12.10 -3.05
N ALA A 197 -24.85 -11.78 -1.96
CA ALA A 197 -25.24 -12.17 -0.61
C ALA A 197 -25.76 -11.03 0.28
N SER A 198 -25.71 -9.77 -0.18
CA SER A 198 -26.05 -8.63 0.69
C SER A 198 -26.96 -7.62 0.01
N ASN A 199 -27.86 -7.02 0.79
CA ASN A 199 -28.62 -5.83 0.41
C ASN A 199 -27.82 -4.53 0.62
N TYR A 200 -26.49 -4.62 0.80
CA TYR A 200 -25.65 -3.50 1.21
C TYR A 200 -25.86 -2.23 0.38
N TYR A 201 -25.77 -2.34 -0.95
CA TYR A 201 -25.93 -1.17 -1.82
C TYR A 201 -27.36 -0.59 -1.76
N LYS A 202 -28.38 -1.46 -1.71
CA LYS A 202 -29.77 -1.04 -1.58
C LYS A 202 -30.00 -0.29 -0.27
N ASP A 203 -29.55 -0.87 0.83
CA ASP A 203 -29.76 -0.30 2.17
C ASP A 203 -28.96 0.99 2.37
N ALA A 204 -27.73 1.05 1.85
CA ALA A 204 -26.88 2.24 1.88
C ALA A 204 -27.50 3.37 1.03
N LEU A 205 -27.95 3.08 -0.20
CA LEU A 205 -28.61 4.06 -1.06
C LEU A 205 -29.91 4.56 -0.44
N GLN A 206 -30.72 3.71 0.18
CA GLN A 206 -31.95 4.13 0.87
C GLN A 206 -31.62 5.14 1.98
N GLN A 207 -30.60 4.87 2.81
CA GLN A 207 -30.17 5.80 3.85
C GLN A 207 -29.71 7.15 3.31
N VAL A 208 -29.09 7.15 2.12
CA VAL A 208 -28.65 8.38 1.44
C VAL A 208 -29.88 9.17 0.95
N LEU A 209 -30.83 8.49 0.29
CA LEU A 209 -32.06 9.10 -0.24
C LEU A 209 -32.91 9.72 0.88
N ASP A 210 -32.93 9.09 2.05
CA ASP A 210 -33.66 9.59 3.22
C ASP A 210 -33.06 10.86 3.83
N LYS A 211 -31.74 11.11 3.63
CA LYS A 211 -31.00 12.18 4.29
C LYS A 211 -30.62 13.34 3.36
N LEU A 212 -30.42 13.07 2.07
CA LEU A 212 -29.96 14.08 1.11
C LEU A 212 -31.07 14.48 0.14
N PRO A 213 -31.38 15.77 0.02
CA PRO A 213 -32.35 16.23 -0.98
C PRO A 213 -31.77 16.15 -2.38
N LYS A 214 -32.48 15.50 -3.28
CA LYS A 214 -32.12 15.38 -4.72
C LYS A 214 -30.67 14.93 -4.94
N PRO A 215 -30.26 13.76 -4.42
CA PRO A 215 -28.91 13.26 -4.66
C PRO A 215 -28.70 12.92 -6.12
N VAL A 216 -27.48 13.16 -6.61
CA VAL A 216 -27.00 12.70 -7.92
C VAL A 216 -26.05 11.53 -7.67
N ILE A 217 -26.38 10.36 -8.21
CA ILE A 217 -25.59 9.15 -8.01
C ILE A 217 -24.54 9.04 -9.13
N TYR A 218 -23.29 8.98 -8.76
CA TYR A 218 -22.15 8.69 -9.64
C TYR A 218 -21.68 7.27 -9.40
N LEU A 219 -21.92 6.39 -10.37
CA LEU A 219 -21.52 4.99 -10.30
C LEU A 219 -20.14 4.80 -10.91
N PHE A 220 -19.24 4.21 -10.14
CA PHE A 220 -17.90 3.82 -10.55
C PHE A 220 -17.75 2.31 -10.49
N SER A 221 -17.19 1.71 -11.53
CA SER A 221 -16.91 0.28 -11.58
C SER A 221 -15.70 0.00 -12.46
N ASP A 222 -14.98 -1.07 -12.17
CA ASP A 222 -13.98 -1.68 -13.06
C ASP A 222 -14.65 -2.44 -14.24
N GLU A 223 -15.94 -2.81 -14.12
CA GLU A 223 -16.77 -3.40 -15.18
C GLU A 223 -18.12 -2.67 -15.28
N PRO A 224 -18.14 -1.41 -15.80
CA PRO A 224 -19.34 -0.58 -15.77
C PRO A 224 -20.55 -1.22 -16.49
N GLU A 225 -20.34 -1.94 -17.59
CA GLU A 225 -21.40 -2.62 -18.36
C GLU A 225 -22.16 -3.68 -17.54
N LYS A 226 -21.53 -4.20 -16.48
CA LYS A 226 -22.14 -5.21 -15.60
C LYS A 226 -22.67 -4.62 -14.29
N ALA A 227 -22.34 -3.38 -14.00
CA ALA A 227 -22.69 -2.72 -12.74
C ALA A 227 -24.07 -2.03 -12.81
N PHE A 228 -24.67 -1.94 -14.01
CA PHE A 228 -25.99 -1.38 -14.27
C PHE A 228 -27.08 -2.42 -14.28
#